data_8e4d9795cd1221e86be469a1bb50f9eb
#
_entry.id   8e4d9795cd1221e86be469a1bb50f9eb
#
_cell.length_a   1.000
_cell.length_b   1.000
_cell.length_c   1.000
_cell.angle_alpha   90.00
_cell.angle_beta   90.00
_cell.angle_gamma   90.00
#
_symmetry.space_group_name_H-M   'P 1'
#
loop_
_entity.id
_entity.type
_entity.pdbx_description
1 polymer ?
#
loop_
_entity_poly.entity_id
_entity_poly.type
_entity_poly.pdbx_seq_one_letter_code
_entity_poly.pdbx_strand_id
1 'polypeptide(L)'
;MGSALDRAVTTLIRDCLDLNPSEEMLVICNPITEELGALLRINAQGEGAEATLAVISERESHAAEPPRAVAAAMLVVDIVVAPTIQSISHTEARRAATEAGVRVASMPGVTGEMLARVMGADLKLLRKRGASVGRALGAGAEARITCANGSDLRLGLEDRTAIVDAGALNMRGAFGNIPCGEAFIAPLEGTADGTLIVDGSIAAVGRLLEPVELTVRGGHLTEAGGADGARLMELLTEHSPEGTNVAELGIGTNECAILTGNILEDEKILGTAHVAFGASAAIGGTVQVPVHLDCVVLRPTVEIDGATIVRAGELVV
;
A
#
# COMPACT_ATOMS: atom_id res chain seq x y z
N MET A 1 -25.35 -5.91 18.37
CA MET A 1 -23.91 -5.70 18.15
C MET A 1 -23.66 -5.89 16.65
N GLY A 2 -23.12 -4.89 15.96
CA GLY A 2 -22.80 -5.00 14.53
C GLY A 2 -21.79 -6.10 14.24
N SER A 3 -21.75 -6.60 13.00
CA SER A 3 -20.78 -7.58 12.53
C SER A 3 -19.33 -7.04 12.65
N ALA A 4 -18.33 -7.89 12.47
CA ALA A 4 -16.94 -7.43 12.43
C ALA A 4 -16.73 -6.43 11.27
N LEU A 5 -17.38 -6.66 10.14
CA LEU A 5 -17.35 -5.77 8.99
C LEU A 5 -18.02 -4.41 9.28
N ASP A 6 -19.16 -4.38 9.99
CA ASP A 6 -19.79 -3.11 10.38
C ASP A 6 -18.86 -2.27 11.28
N ARG A 7 -18.16 -2.92 12.21
CA ARG A 7 -17.17 -2.22 13.05
C ARG A 7 -15.99 -1.68 12.23
N ALA A 8 -15.47 -2.46 11.30
CA ALA A 8 -14.37 -2.04 10.42
C ALA A 8 -14.76 -0.83 9.56
N VAL A 9 -15.97 -0.84 9.00
CA VAL A 9 -16.51 0.29 8.24
C VAL A 9 -16.71 1.52 9.13
N THR A 10 -17.21 1.34 10.35
CA THR A 10 -17.35 2.44 11.33
C THR A 10 -15.98 3.03 11.69
N THR A 11 -14.97 2.19 11.93
CA THR A 11 -13.59 2.62 12.19
C THR A 11 -13.01 3.40 11.02
N LEU A 12 -13.21 2.95 9.78
CA LEU A 12 -12.78 3.69 8.60
C LEU A 12 -13.43 5.07 8.53
N ILE A 13 -14.74 5.15 8.68
CA ILE A 13 -15.51 6.39 8.51
C ILE A 13 -15.21 7.38 9.65
N ARG A 14 -15.22 6.93 10.91
CA ARG A 14 -15.04 7.79 12.08
C ARG A 14 -13.58 8.05 12.42
N ASP A 15 -12.79 6.96 12.53
CA ASP A 15 -11.46 7.05 13.16
C ASP A 15 -10.35 7.32 12.13
N CYS A 16 -10.56 6.91 10.87
CA CYS A 16 -9.58 7.15 9.81
C CYS A 16 -9.91 8.42 9.01
N LEU A 17 -11.15 8.54 8.55
CA LEU A 17 -11.58 9.65 7.71
C LEU A 17 -12.09 10.87 8.51
N ASP A 18 -12.49 10.69 9.77
CA ASP A 18 -13.10 11.75 10.61
C ASP A 18 -14.26 12.45 9.88
N LEU A 19 -15.19 11.63 9.35
CA LEU A 19 -16.32 12.11 8.56
C LEU A 19 -17.26 12.96 9.43
N ASN A 20 -17.60 14.15 8.94
CA ASN A 20 -18.52 15.06 9.61
C ASN A 20 -19.90 15.07 8.92
N PRO A 21 -20.99 15.35 9.67
CA PRO A 21 -22.35 15.35 9.11
C PRO A 21 -22.61 16.35 7.99
N SER A 22 -21.78 17.40 7.87
CA SER A 22 -21.91 18.40 6.82
C SER A 22 -21.12 18.11 5.55
N GLU A 23 -20.40 16.97 5.52
CA GLU A 23 -19.55 16.58 4.40
C GLU A 23 -20.24 15.70 3.40
N GLU A 24 -19.73 15.72 2.16
CA GLU A 24 -20.17 14.86 1.06
C GLU A 24 -19.13 13.77 0.80
N MET A 25 -19.60 12.52 0.73
CA MET A 25 -18.74 11.34 0.44
C MET A 25 -19.15 10.67 -0.86
N LEU A 26 -18.16 10.44 -1.73
CA LEU A 26 -18.32 9.60 -2.93
C LEU A 26 -17.69 8.22 -2.68
N VAL A 27 -18.50 7.17 -2.81
CA VAL A 27 -18.00 5.78 -2.86
C VAL A 27 -17.94 5.35 -4.32
N ILE A 28 -16.77 4.84 -4.74
CA ILE A 28 -16.53 4.35 -6.10
C ILE A 28 -16.24 2.85 -6.01
N CYS A 29 -17.06 2.01 -6.61
CA CYS A 29 -16.90 0.57 -6.56
C CYS A 29 -17.08 -0.10 -7.93
N ASN A 30 -16.77 -1.38 -8.03
CA ASN A 30 -17.10 -2.23 -9.17
C ASN A 30 -18.32 -3.10 -8.83
N PRO A 31 -18.97 -3.76 -9.78
CA PRO A 31 -20.12 -4.64 -9.49
C PRO A 31 -19.84 -5.71 -8.43
N ILE A 32 -18.61 -6.27 -8.40
CA ILE A 32 -18.25 -7.29 -7.41
C ILE A 32 -18.03 -6.73 -6.00
N THR A 33 -17.75 -5.44 -5.86
CA THR A 33 -17.56 -4.74 -4.55
C THR A 33 -18.77 -3.84 -4.21
N GLU A 34 -19.87 -3.93 -4.95
CA GLU A 34 -21.05 -3.06 -4.76
C GLU A 34 -21.69 -3.22 -3.39
N GLU A 35 -21.77 -4.43 -2.84
CA GLU A 35 -22.30 -4.67 -1.50
C GLU A 35 -21.47 -3.94 -0.43
N LEU A 36 -20.15 -3.98 -0.54
CA LEU A 36 -19.25 -3.23 0.35
C LEU A 36 -19.40 -1.71 0.13
N GLY A 37 -19.51 -1.28 -1.13
CA GLY A 37 -19.77 0.12 -1.48
C GLY A 37 -21.08 0.63 -0.89
N ALA A 38 -22.16 -0.16 -0.97
CA ALA A 38 -23.45 0.18 -0.37
C ALA A 38 -23.37 0.25 1.16
N LEU A 39 -22.64 -0.66 1.80
CA LEU A 39 -22.42 -0.66 3.25
C LEU A 39 -21.67 0.61 3.70
N LEU A 40 -20.61 1.00 3.00
CA LEU A 40 -19.86 2.24 3.24
C LEU A 40 -20.78 3.48 3.13
N ARG A 41 -21.57 3.57 2.06
CA ARG A 41 -22.52 4.65 1.85
C ARG A 41 -23.56 4.73 2.98
N ILE A 42 -24.17 3.60 3.34
CA ILE A 42 -25.22 3.55 4.40
C ILE A 42 -24.63 3.97 5.75
N ASN A 43 -23.39 3.54 6.07
CA ASN A 43 -22.74 3.94 7.32
C ASN A 43 -22.44 5.46 7.33
N ALA A 44 -21.95 6.02 6.23
CA ALA A 44 -21.72 7.47 6.14
C ALA A 44 -23.02 8.27 6.31
N GLN A 45 -24.12 7.82 5.70
CA GLN A 45 -25.46 8.42 5.89
C GLN A 45 -25.94 8.28 7.34
N GLY A 46 -25.59 7.17 8.00
CA GLY A 46 -25.86 6.96 9.43
C GLY A 46 -25.13 7.94 10.34
N GLU A 47 -23.97 8.46 9.92
CA GLU A 47 -23.24 9.55 10.60
C GLU A 47 -23.80 10.96 10.24
N GLY A 48 -24.78 11.03 9.37
CA GLY A 48 -25.45 12.28 8.96
C GLY A 48 -24.84 12.97 7.75
N ALA A 49 -23.86 12.38 7.11
CA ALA A 49 -23.25 12.92 5.88
C ALA A 49 -24.09 12.58 4.63
N GLU A 50 -23.97 13.41 3.59
CA GLU A 50 -24.48 13.05 2.25
C GLU A 50 -23.50 12.08 1.59
N ALA A 51 -24.01 10.93 1.09
CA ALA A 51 -23.14 9.92 0.51
C ALA A 51 -23.71 9.34 -0.80
N THR A 52 -22.90 9.45 -1.85
CA THR A 52 -23.20 8.97 -3.20
C THR A 52 -22.41 7.70 -3.52
N LEU A 53 -23.06 6.73 -4.19
CA LEU A 53 -22.42 5.50 -4.68
C LEU A 53 -22.33 5.54 -6.21
N ALA A 54 -21.12 5.38 -6.74
CA ALA A 54 -20.85 5.22 -8.16
C ALA A 54 -20.32 3.81 -8.43
N VAL A 55 -21.12 2.99 -9.12
CA VAL A 55 -20.71 1.67 -9.60
C VAL A 55 -20.12 1.83 -11.01
N ILE A 56 -18.84 1.50 -11.18
CA ILE A 56 -18.14 1.61 -12.46
C ILE A 56 -17.70 0.25 -12.97
N SER A 57 -17.57 0.09 -14.28
CA SER A 57 -16.96 -1.10 -14.85
C SER A 57 -15.54 -1.26 -14.36
N GLU A 58 -15.08 -2.49 -14.16
CA GLU A 58 -13.67 -2.79 -13.86
C GLU A 58 -12.78 -2.16 -14.93
N ARG A 59 -11.67 -1.58 -14.49
CA ARG A 59 -10.67 -0.99 -15.37
C ARG A 59 -9.69 -2.06 -15.86
N GLU A 60 -9.03 -1.80 -16.97
CA GLU A 60 -8.12 -2.77 -17.61
C GLU A 60 -6.85 -3.04 -16.79
N SER A 61 -6.43 -2.05 -15.98
CA SER A 61 -5.20 -2.14 -15.18
C SER A 61 -5.24 -1.21 -13.97
N HIS A 62 -4.31 -1.41 -13.03
CA HIS A 62 -4.02 -0.41 -12.01
C HIS A 62 -3.66 0.93 -12.67
N ALA A 63 -4.00 2.03 -12.00
CA ALA A 63 -3.81 3.41 -12.47
C ALA A 63 -4.58 3.79 -13.74
N ALA A 64 -5.45 2.93 -14.30
CA ALA A 64 -6.36 3.33 -15.36
C ALA A 64 -7.41 4.31 -14.83
N GLU A 65 -7.59 5.43 -15.55
CA GLU A 65 -8.47 6.53 -15.13
C GLU A 65 -9.92 6.07 -14.94
N PRO A 66 -10.63 6.56 -13.90
CA PRO A 66 -12.06 6.33 -13.77
C PRO A 66 -12.83 7.05 -14.90
N PRO A 67 -14.11 6.71 -15.14
CA PRO A 67 -14.94 7.43 -16.10
C PRO A 67 -14.93 8.93 -15.83
N ARG A 68 -14.91 9.76 -16.88
CA ARG A 68 -14.83 11.23 -16.78
C ARG A 68 -15.85 11.84 -15.81
N ALA A 69 -17.07 11.28 -15.75
CA ALA A 69 -18.11 11.75 -14.83
C ALA A 69 -17.72 11.51 -13.37
N VAL A 70 -17.10 10.33 -13.08
CA VAL A 70 -16.63 9.99 -11.73
C VAL A 70 -15.40 10.83 -11.37
N ALA A 71 -14.44 11.00 -12.29
CA ALA A 71 -13.30 11.88 -12.09
C ALA A 71 -13.73 13.33 -11.75
N ALA A 72 -14.77 13.85 -12.43
CA ALA A 72 -15.33 15.16 -12.13
C ALA A 72 -16.01 15.20 -10.75
N ALA A 73 -16.74 14.14 -10.38
CA ALA A 73 -17.37 14.05 -9.06
C ALA A 73 -16.35 14.01 -7.92
N MET A 74 -15.18 13.37 -8.13
CA MET A 74 -14.10 13.34 -7.14
C MET A 74 -13.57 14.73 -6.75
N LEU A 75 -13.76 15.75 -7.60
CA LEU A 75 -13.25 17.12 -7.36
C LEU A 75 -14.21 17.98 -6.52
N VAL A 76 -15.45 17.57 -6.33
CA VAL A 76 -16.50 18.39 -5.72
C VAL A 76 -17.06 17.82 -4.41
N VAL A 77 -16.50 16.69 -3.95
CA VAL A 77 -16.83 16.07 -2.65
C VAL A 77 -15.73 16.31 -1.63
N ASP A 78 -15.99 16.03 -0.36
CA ASP A 78 -14.98 16.14 0.72
C ASP A 78 -14.17 14.84 0.86
N ILE A 79 -14.80 13.70 0.58
CA ILE A 79 -14.21 12.37 0.77
C ILE A 79 -14.50 11.47 -0.42
N VAL A 80 -13.49 10.71 -0.84
CA VAL A 80 -13.63 9.58 -1.77
C VAL A 80 -13.18 8.31 -1.08
N VAL A 81 -14.02 7.25 -1.14
CA VAL A 81 -13.68 5.89 -0.72
C VAL A 81 -13.84 4.96 -1.91
N ALA A 82 -12.78 4.25 -2.29
CA ALA A 82 -12.74 3.51 -3.55
C ALA A 82 -12.43 2.01 -3.37
N PRO A 83 -13.42 1.18 -2.96
CA PRO A 83 -13.30 -0.28 -2.99
C PRO A 83 -13.40 -0.80 -4.43
N THR A 84 -12.35 -0.63 -5.22
CA THR A 84 -12.26 -1.05 -6.62
C THR A 84 -11.33 -2.25 -6.79
N ILE A 85 -11.49 -3.04 -7.85
CA ILE A 85 -10.56 -4.13 -8.15
C ILE A 85 -9.20 -3.56 -8.51
N GLN A 86 -9.16 -2.65 -9.48
CA GLN A 86 -7.93 -1.97 -9.89
C GLN A 86 -7.72 -0.71 -9.06
N SER A 87 -6.47 -0.49 -8.64
CA SER A 87 -6.09 0.68 -7.85
C SER A 87 -6.29 1.99 -8.60
N ILE A 88 -6.91 2.98 -7.94
CA ILE A 88 -6.97 4.36 -8.43
C ILE A 88 -5.83 5.23 -7.89
N SER A 89 -4.92 4.68 -7.08
CA SER A 89 -3.91 5.41 -6.32
C SER A 89 -3.01 6.29 -7.19
N HIS A 90 -2.68 5.84 -8.40
CA HIS A 90 -1.77 6.52 -9.32
C HIS A 90 -2.48 7.25 -10.47
N THR A 91 -3.83 7.37 -10.42
CA THR A 91 -4.59 8.11 -11.44
C THR A 91 -4.43 9.62 -11.31
N GLU A 92 -4.58 10.33 -12.43
CA GLU A 92 -4.64 11.80 -12.46
C GLU A 92 -5.84 12.30 -11.66
N ALA A 93 -6.99 11.62 -11.79
CA ALA A 93 -8.22 11.96 -11.06
C ALA A 93 -7.98 11.95 -9.54
N ARG A 94 -7.27 10.94 -8.99
CA ARG A 94 -6.95 10.88 -7.55
C ARG A 94 -6.00 12.02 -7.17
N ARG A 95 -4.94 12.29 -7.96
CA ARG A 95 -3.99 13.39 -7.67
C ARG A 95 -4.71 14.73 -7.65
N ALA A 96 -5.50 15.04 -8.68
CA ALA A 96 -6.27 16.27 -8.75
C ALA A 96 -7.25 16.43 -7.58
N ALA A 97 -7.93 15.34 -7.17
CA ALA A 97 -8.82 15.35 -6.01
C ALA A 97 -8.07 15.71 -4.71
N THR A 98 -6.91 15.08 -4.45
CA THR A 98 -6.12 15.38 -3.25
C THR A 98 -5.52 16.78 -3.28
N GLU A 99 -5.09 17.28 -4.42
CA GLU A 99 -4.64 18.67 -4.61
C GLU A 99 -5.77 19.69 -4.36
N ALA A 100 -7.02 19.33 -4.72
CA ALA A 100 -8.21 20.12 -4.39
C ALA A 100 -8.56 20.06 -2.89
N GLY A 101 -7.93 19.16 -2.13
CA GLY A 101 -8.12 18.98 -0.69
C GLY A 101 -9.08 17.85 -0.32
N VAL A 102 -9.51 17.04 -1.26
CA VAL A 102 -10.36 15.86 -1.01
C VAL A 102 -9.54 14.77 -0.32
N ARG A 103 -10.11 14.15 0.71
CA ARG A 103 -9.51 12.98 1.38
C ARG A 103 -9.85 11.73 0.60
N VAL A 104 -8.85 10.90 0.28
CA VAL A 104 -9.06 9.73 -0.56
C VAL A 104 -8.57 8.46 0.13
N ALA A 105 -9.45 7.49 0.33
CA ALA A 105 -9.15 6.13 0.77
C ALA A 105 -9.25 5.18 -0.44
N SER A 106 -8.11 4.67 -0.91
CA SER A 106 -8.05 3.66 -1.96
C SER A 106 -8.07 2.26 -1.34
N MET A 107 -8.87 1.34 -1.89
CA MET A 107 -9.06 -0.01 -1.35
C MET A 107 -8.98 -1.05 -2.48
N PRO A 108 -7.83 -1.17 -3.19
CA PRO A 108 -7.72 -2.03 -4.37
C PRO A 108 -7.80 -3.51 -4.00
N GLY A 109 -8.70 -4.25 -4.64
CA GLY A 109 -8.89 -5.68 -4.40
C GLY A 109 -9.39 -6.05 -3.01
N VAL A 110 -9.93 -5.08 -2.24
CA VAL A 110 -10.43 -5.32 -0.89
C VAL A 110 -11.61 -6.28 -0.89
N THR A 111 -11.64 -7.17 0.10
CA THR A 111 -12.81 -7.99 0.43
C THR A 111 -13.37 -7.60 1.79
N GLY A 112 -14.66 -7.88 2.02
CA GLY A 112 -15.28 -7.62 3.33
C GLY A 112 -14.59 -8.38 4.46
N GLU A 113 -14.10 -9.60 4.19
CA GLU A 113 -13.37 -10.43 5.17
C GLU A 113 -12.01 -9.80 5.53
N MET A 114 -11.24 -9.38 4.52
CA MET A 114 -9.97 -8.67 4.71
C MET A 114 -10.18 -7.38 5.51
N LEU A 115 -11.14 -6.54 5.10
CA LEU A 115 -11.44 -5.29 5.79
C LEU A 115 -11.81 -5.54 7.26
N ALA A 116 -12.69 -6.52 7.53
CA ALA A 116 -13.10 -6.87 8.89
C ALA A 116 -11.93 -7.34 9.76
N ARG A 117 -10.98 -8.10 9.20
CA ARG A 117 -9.81 -8.62 9.91
C ARG A 117 -8.78 -7.53 10.17
N VAL A 118 -8.30 -6.87 9.12
CA VAL A 118 -7.16 -5.95 9.18
C VAL A 118 -7.51 -4.66 9.91
N MET A 119 -8.75 -4.15 9.74
CA MET A 119 -9.26 -3.00 10.50
C MET A 119 -9.69 -3.35 11.94
N GLY A 120 -9.52 -4.61 12.35
CA GLY A 120 -9.64 -5.04 13.75
C GLY A 120 -8.45 -4.67 14.63
N ALA A 121 -7.36 -4.19 14.05
CA ALA A 121 -6.17 -3.75 14.77
C ALA A 121 -6.44 -2.54 15.69
N ASP A 122 -5.67 -2.43 16.78
CA ASP A 122 -5.67 -1.22 17.60
C ASP A 122 -5.02 -0.04 16.83
N LEU A 123 -5.84 0.84 16.27
CA LEU A 123 -5.37 1.99 15.48
C LEU A 123 -4.38 2.88 16.22
N LYS A 124 -4.52 3.03 17.55
CA LYS A 124 -3.58 3.84 18.35
C LYS A 124 -2.20 3.19 18.38
N LEU A 125 -2.17 1.88 18.58
CA LEU A 125 -0.92 1.11 18.56
C LEU A 125 -0.33 1.05 17.16
N LEU A 126 -1.15 0.84 16.14
CA LEU A 126 -0.77 0.86 14.73
C LEU A 126 -0.10 2.18 14.34
N ARG A 127 -0.74 3.32 14.67
CA ARG A 127 -0.19 4.66 14.44
C ARG A 127 1.13 4.89 15.17
N LYS A 128 1.25 4.40 16.40
CA LYS A 128 2.50 4.49 17.17
C LYS A 128 3.63 3.71 16.51
N ARG A 129 3.38 2.45 16.09
CA ARG A 129 4.36 1.60 15.39
C ARG A 129 4.75 2.23 14.05
N GLY A 130 3.77 2.61 13.22
CA GLY A 130 4.01 3.28 11.94
C GLY A 130 4.86 4.54 12.10
N ALA A 131 4.55 5.38 13.07
CA ALA A 131 5.35 6.58 13.35
C ALA A 131 6.78 6.26 13.82
N SER A 132 6.99 5.17 14.58
CA SER A 132 8.34 4.76 14.99
C SER A 132 9.16 4.26 13.80
N VAL A 133 8.57 3.39 12.96
CA VAL A 133 9.21 2.89 11.74
C VAL A 133 9.49 4.03 10.77
N GLY A 134 8.49 4.89 10.51
CA GLY A 134 8.65 6.03 9.60
C GLY A 134 9.77 6.99 10.03
N ARG A 135 9.92 7.25 11.35
CA ARG A 135 11.06 8.04 11.85
C ARG A 135 12.40 7.35 11.61
N ALA A 136 12.47 6.03 11.82
CA ALA A 136 13.70 5.29 11.61
C ALA A 136 14.12 5.29 10.12
N LEU A 137 13.16 5.01 9.22
CA LEU A 137 13.38 5.05 7.77
C LEU A 137 13.79 6.45 7.29
N GLY A 138 13.05 7.50 7.70
CA GLY A 138 13.28 8.87 7.24
C GLY A 138 14.49 9.58 7.87
N ALA A 139 15.10 9.01 8.90
CA ALA A 139 16.32 9.54 9.51
C ALA A 139 17.59 8.86 9.01
N GLY A 140 17.49 7.72 8.30
CA GLY A 140 18.62 6.91 7.88
C GLY A 140 19.16 7.26 6.51
N ALA A 141 20.43 6.96 6.30
CA ALA A 141 21.11 7.08 5.01
C ALA A 141 21.15 5.74 4.24
N GLU A 142 21.23 4.61 4.95
CA GLU A 142 21.28 3.27 4.36
C GLU A 142 20.32 2.30 5.08
N ALA A 143 19.59 1.48 4.32
CA ALA A 143 18.91 0.31 4.83
C ALA A 143 19.64 -0.97 4.39
N ARG A 144 19.62 -2.00 5.25
CA ARG A 144 20.04 -3.35 4.91
C ARG A 144 18.96 -4.34 5.31
N ILE A 145 18.57 -5.21 4.39
CA ILE A 145 17.61 -6.30 4.60
C ILE A 145 18.39 -7.61 4.57
N THR A 146 18.31 -8.39 5.64
CA THR A 146 18.88 -9.74 5.71
C THR A 146 17.84 -10.74 6.18
N CYS A 147 17.97 -12.00 5.77
CA CYS A 147 17.15 -13.11 6.25
C CYS A 147 18.00 -14.37 6.41
N ALA A 148 17.53 -15.29 7.25
CA ALA A 148 18.17 -16.60 7.40
C ALA A 148 18.16 -17.44 6.09
N ASN A 149 17.28 -17.12 5.15
CA ASN A 149 17.17 -17.77 3.83
C ASN A 149 18.21 -17.28 2.81
N GLY A 150 19.06 -16.29 3.15
CA GLY A 150 20.15 -15.83 2.29
C GLY A 150 19.96 -14.42 1.71
N SER A 151 18.89 -13.71 2.05
CA SER A 151 18.76 -12.29 1.65
C SER A 151 19.88 -11.46 2.24
N ASP A 152 20.47 -10.57 1.42
CA ASP A 152 21.35 -9.47 1.80
C ASP A 152 21.25 -8.38 0.74
N LEU A 153 20.35 -7.42 0.97
CA LEU A 153 20.07 -6.30 0.07
C LEU A 153 20.36 -4.99 0.80
N ARG A 154 21.09 -4.07 0.18
CA ARG A 154 21.35 -2.73 0.66
C ARG A 154 20.67 -1.71 -0.23
N LEU A 155 20.18 -0.62 0.36
CA LEU A 155 19.46 0.45 -0.30
C LEU A 155 19.86 1.81 0.30
N GLY A 156 20.16 2.80 -0.54
CA GLY A 156 20.37 4.17 -0.08
C GLY A 156 19.05 4.87 0.23
N LEU A 157 18.99 5.61 1.34
CA LEU A 157 17.79 6.33 1.79
C LEU A 157 18.03 7.84 2.01
N GLU A 158 19.26 8.31 1.82
CA GLU A 158 19.65 9.69 2.13
C GLU A 158 18.70 10.72 1.47
N ASP A 159 18.28 11.71 2.25
CA ASP A 159 17.38 12.79 1.84
C ASP A 159 15.98 12.33 1.35
N ARG A 160 15.58 11.09 1.62
CA ARG A 160 14.24 10.58 1.32
C ARG A 160 13.30 10.77 2.50
N THR A 161 12.03 10.96 2.20
CA THR A 161 10.99 11.11 3.22
C THR A 161 10.18 9.83 3.33
N ALA A 162 10.09 9.27 4.53
CA ALA A 162 9.23 8.12 4.79
C ALA A 162 7.76 8.53 4.86
N ILE A 163 6.89 7.65 4.36
CA ILE A 163 5.44 7.77 4.41
C ILE A 163 4.92 6.76 5.44
N VAL A 164 3.92 7.17 6.22
CA VAL A 164 3.26 6.31 7.20
C VAL A 164 1.80 6.13 6.80
N ASP A 165 1.45 4.92 6.37
CA ASP A 165 0.07 4.53 6.10
C ASP A 165 -0.52 3.77 7.31
N ALA A 166 -1.09 4.52 8.23
CA ALA A 166 -1.66 4.04 9.48
C ALA A 166 -3.10 4.56 9.69
N GLY A 167 -3.84 4.77 8.61
CA GLY A 167 -5.23 5.20 8.63
C GLY A 167 -5.44 6.61 9.16
N ALA A 168 -4.48 7.52 9.01
CA ALA A 168 -4.62 8.93 9.37
C ALA A 168 -5.03 9.75 8.13
N LEU A 169 -6.29 9.61 7.70
CA LEU A 169 -6.83 10.25 6.51
C LEU A 169 -7.74 11.44 6.82
N ASN A 170 -7.61 12.06 7.98
CA ASN A 170 -8.48 13.12 8.47
C ASN A 170 -8.05 14.54 8.07
N MET A 171 -6.90 14.69 7.42
CA MET A 171 -6.42 16.00 6.96
C MET A 171 -6.85 16.27 5.51
N ARG A 172 -7.14 17.53 5.17
CA ARG A 172 -7.44 17.91 3.79
C ARG A 172 -6.35 17.44 2.82
N GLY A 173 -6.76 16.79 1.73
CA GLY A 173 -5.85 16.24 0.74
C GLY A 173 -5.12 14.96 1.17
N ALA A 174 -5.48 14.38 2.32
CA ALA A 174 -4.91 13.11 2.75
C ALA A 174 -5.25 11.99 1.78
N PHE A 175 -4.29 11.11 1.56
CA PHE A 175 -4.43 9.92 0.73
C PHE A 175 -3.73 8.74 1.40
N GLY A 176 -4.33 7.56 1.31
CA GLY A 176 -3.74 6.30 1.76
C GLY A 176 -4.56 5.10 1.33
N ASN A 177 -4.02 3.92 1.58
CA ASN A 177 -4.71 2.66 1.37
C ASN A 177 -5.48 2.22 2.62
N ILE A 178 -6.62 1.60 2.42
CA ILE A 178 -7.40 0.94 3.47
C ILE A 178 -7.71 -0.49 2.99
N PRO A 179 -7.47 -1.50 3.84
CA PRO A 179 -6.91 -1.42 5.20
C PRO A 179 -5.46 -0.95 5.21
N CYS A 180 -5.04 -0.39 6.34
CA CYS A 180 -3.74 0.26 6.53
C CYS A 180 -2.82 -0.52 7.48
N GLY A 181 -1.55 -0.15 7.54
CA GLY A 181 -0.63 -0.72 8.52
C GLY A 181 0.79 -0.94 8.00
N GLU A 182 1.41 0.11 7.49
CA GLU A 182 2.79 0.08 7.04
C GLU A 182 3.47 1.44 7.19
N ALA A 183 4.79 1.45 7.07
CA ALA A 183 5.56 2.65 6.79
C ALA A 183 6.60 2.31 5.74
N PHE A 184 6.76 3.18 4.76
CA PHE A 184 7.58 2.92 3.59
C PHE A 184 8.34 4.16 3.11
N ILE A 185 9.35 3.94 2.26
CA ILE A 185 10.22 4.97 1.72
C ILE A 185 10.68 4.59 0.31
N ALA A 186 10.80 5.56 -0.59
CA ALA A 186 11.44 5.35 -1.88
C ALA A 186 12.97 5.37 -1.69
N PRO A 187 13.70 4.29 -2.03
CA PRO A 187 15.16 4.33 -2.03
C PRO A 187 15.71 5.29 -3.07
N LEU A 188 16.97 5.70 -2.92
CA LEU A 188 17.69 6.44 -3.96
C LEU A 188 17.89 5.54 -5.18
N GLU A 189 17.48 6.02 -6.32
CA GLU A 189 17.66 5.31 -7.59
C GLU A 189 19.14 5.01 -7.84
N GLY A 190 19.41 3.81 -8.34
CA GLY A 190 20.77 3.37 -8.66
C GLY A 190 21.60 2.89 -7.46
N THR A 191 21.10 2.94 -6.22
CA THR A 191 21.88 2.59 -5.03
C THR A 191 21.65 1.19 -4.50
N ALA A 192 20.56 0.54 -4.89
CA ALA A 192 20.24 -0.79 -4.39
C ALA A 192 21.13 -1.87 -5.01
N ASP A 193 21.74 -2.71 -4.17
CA ASP A 193 22.59 -3.82 -4.57
C ASP A 193 22.47 -5.01 -3.61
N GLY A 194 22.41 -6.21 -4.15
CA GLY A 194 22.37 -7.43 -3.36
C GLY A 194 21.41 -8.49 -3.86
N THR A 195 21.02 -9.40 -2.96
CA THR A 195 20.08 -10.49 -3.20
C THR A 195 18.90 -10.37 -2.24
N LEU A 196 17.68 -10.53 -2.74
CA LEU A 196 16.47 -10.61 -1.94
C LEU A 196 15.80 -11.96 -2.17
N ILE A 197 15.55 -12.71 -1.11
CA ILE A 197 14.75 -13.94 -1.16
C ILE A 197 13.33 -13.59 -0.70
N VAL A 198 12.39 -13.61 -1.64
CA VAL A 198 10.97 -13.35 -1.39
C VAL A 198 10.30 -14.67 -1.04
N ASP A 199 9.66 -14.75 0.13
CA ASP A 199 9.04 -15.98 0.65
C ASP A 199 7.57 -15.80 1.09
N GLY A 200 7.01 -14.59 0.88
CA GLY A 200 5.62 -14.27 1.17
C GLY A 200 4.74 -14.30 -0.08
N SER A 201 4.64 -13.15 -0.72
CA SER A 201 3.85 -12.94 -1.94
C SER A 201 4.52 -11.92 -2.87
N ILE A 202 4.11 -11.95 -4.13
CA ILE A 202 4.51 -10.98 -5.16
C ILE A 202 3.23 -10.40 -5.76
N ALA A 203 3.12 -9.08 -5.88
CA ALA A 203 2.00 -8.42 -6.54
C ALA A 203 1.79 -8.97 -7.95
N ALA A 204 0.53 -9.16 -8.36
CA ALA A 204 0.13 -9.79 -9.63
C ALA A 204 0.56 -11.26 -9.85
N VAL A 205 1.33 -11.86 -8.92
CA VAL A 205 1.64 -13.30 -8.90
C VAL A 205 0.84 -14.00 -7.81
N GLY A 206 0.74 -13.38 -6.62
CA GLY A 206 0.05 -13.92 -5.47
C GLY A 206 0.98 -14.53 -4.42
N ARG A 207 0.42 -15.41 -3.57
CA ARG A 207 1.17 -16.11 -2.54
C ARG A 207 2.13 -17.13 -3.15
N LEU A 208 3.40 -17.06 -2.74
CA LEU A 208 4.42 -17.97 -3.21
C LEU A 208 4.32 -19.35 -2.53
N LEU A 209 4.54 -20.40 -3.29
CA LEU A 209 4.67 -21.77 -2.78
C LEU A 209 6.14 -22.11 -2.47
N GLU A 210 7.06 -21.53 -3.22
CA GLU A 210 8.52 -21.66 -3.06
C GLU A 210 9.13 -20.28 -3.05
N PRO A 211 10.20 -20.02 -2.27
CA PRO A 211 10.88 -18.74 -2.27
C PRO A 211 11.46 -18.39 -3.64
N VAL A 212 11.41 -17.12 -3.99
CA VAL A 212 11.95 -16.56 -5.24
C VAL A 212 13.20 -15.75 -4.90
N GLU A 213 14.32 -16.10 -5.54
CA GLU A 213 15.56 -15.31 -5.45
C GLU A 213 15.56 -14.19 -6.49
N LEU A 214 15.78 -12.97 -6.01
CA LEU A 214 15.87 -11.75 -6.81
C LEU A 214 17.27 -11.17 -6.69
N THR A 215 17.96 -10.93 -7.82
CA THR A 215 19.26 -10.24 -7.87
C THR A 215 19.06 -8.79 -8.28
N VAL A 216 19.51 -7.88 -7.44
CA VAL A 216 19.47 -6.43 -7.66
C VAL A 216 20.87 -5.89 -7.88
N ARG A 217 21.07 -5.09 -8.93
CA ARG A 217 22.32 -4.42 -9.26
C ARG A 217 22.08 -2.99 -9.72
N GLY A 218 22.79 -2.04 -9.12
CA GLY A 218 22.71 -0.63 -9.52
C GLY A 218 21.31 -0.08 -9.49
N GLY A 219 20.48 -0.47 -8.50
CA GLY A 219 19.10 -0.01 -8.33
C GLY A 219 18.06 -0.72 -9.22
N HIS A 220 18.44 -1.79 -9.93
CA HIS A 220 17.52 -2.51 -10.82
C HIS A 220 17.49 -4.01 -10.53
N LEU A 221 16.30 -4.61 -10.67
CA LEU A 221 16.15 -6.07 -10.72
C LEU A 221 16.79 -6.57 -12.01
N THR A 222 17.81 -7.42 -11.89
CA THR A 222 18.58 -7.96 -13.03
C THR A 222 18.28 -9.43 -13.29
N GLU A 223 17.99 -10.20 -12.25
CA GLU A 223 17.66 -11.62 -12.35
C GLU A 223 16.55 -11.99 -11.34
N ALA A 224 15.68 -12.89 -11.71
CA ALA A 224 14.65 -13.46 -10.84
C ALA A 224 14.49 -14.96 -11.10
N GLY A 225 14.59 -15.75 -10.03
CA GLY A 225 14.58 -17.21 -10.08
C GLY A 225 13.19 -17.83 -10.19
N GLY A 226 13.10 -19.03 -10.80
CA GLY A 226 11.86 -19.79 -10.86
C GLY A 226 10.79 -19.23 -11.78
N ALA A 227 9.62 -19.88 -11.82
CA ALA A 227 8.51 -19.48 -12.68
C ALA A 227 7.86 -18.16 -12.23
N ASP A 228 7.69 -17.98 -10.91
CA ASP A 228 7.11 -16.76 -10.33
C ASP A 228 8.03 -15.54 -10.53
N GLY A 229 9.36 -15.74 -10.39
CA GLY A 229 10.34 -14.71 -10.71
C GLY A 229 10.37 -14.36 -12.20
N ALA A 230 10.27 -15.35 -13.08
CA ALA A 230 10.16 -15.11 -14.52
C ALA A 230 8.89 -14.29 -14.86
N ARG A 231 7.76 -14.55 -14.19
CA ARG A 231 6.52 -13.79 -14.36
C ARG A 231 6.69 -12.35 -13.87
N LEU A 232 7.33 -12.14 -12.72
CA LEU A 232 7.65 -10.80 -12.22
C LEU A 232 8.51 -10.04 -13.25
N MET A 233 9.58 -10.65 -13.74
CA MET A 233 10.46 -10.05 -14.75
C MET A 233 9.73 -9.68 -16.03
N GLU A 234 8.83 -10.55 -16.52
CA GLU A 234 8.00 -10.27 -17.69
C GLU A 234 7.19 -8.98 -17.51
N LEU A 235 6.45 -8.87 -16.39
CA LEU A 235 5.62 -7.71 -16.08
C LEU A 235 6.43 -6.40 -15.97
N LEU A 236 7.61 -6.46 -15.36
CA LEU A 236 8.45 -5.29 -15.17
C LEU A 236 9.15 -4.87 -16.46
N THR A 237 9.62 -5.83 -17.26
CA THR A 237 10.38 -5.55 -18.50
C THR A 237 9.54 -5.03 -19.64
N GLU A 238 8.20 -5.16 -19.59
CA GLU A 238 7.29 -4.45 -20.50
C GLU A 238 7.50 -2.92 -20.44
N HIS A 239 8.04 -2.41 -19.32
CA HIS A 239 8.27 -0.99 -19.05
C HIS A 239 9.76 -0.66 -18.81
N SER A 240 10.67 -1.47 -19.37
CA SER A 240 12.13 -1.31 -19.18
C SER A 240 12.70 -0.06 -19.86
N PRO A 241 13.82 0.50 -19.29
CA PRO A 241 14.54 0.01 -18.11
C PRO A 241 13.87 0.36 -16.77
N GLU A 242 13.01 1.37 -16.71
CA GLU A 242 12.45 1.96 -15.50
C GLU A 242 11.54 0.99 -14.73
N GLY A 243 10.89 0.02 -15.42
CA GLY A 243 10.04 -0.98 -14.79
C GLY A 243 10.77 -1.87 -13.78
N THR A 244 12.08 -2.07 -13.94
CA THR A 244 12.90 -2.88 -13.03
C THR A 244 13.53 -2.07 -11.89
N ASN A 245 13.30 -0.75 -11.82
CA ASN A 245 13.80 0.11 -10.75
C ASN A 245 13.32 -0.38 -9.38
N VAL A 246 14.22 -0.38 -8.37
CA VAL A 246 13.82 -0.56 -6.97
C VAL A 246 13.10 0.69 -6.51
N ALA A 247 11.81 0.58 -6.27
CA ALA A 247 10.90 1.70 -6.09
C ALA A 247 10.58 2.01 -4.63
N GLU A 248 10.54 0.98 -3.78
CA GLU A 248 10.08 1.09 -2.40
C GLU A 248 10.78 0.10 -1.47
N LEU A 249 11.00 0.52 -0.22
CA LEU A 249 11.20 -0.31 0.95
C LEU A 249 10.09 -0.02 1.94
N GLY A 250 9.28 -1.02 2.28
CA GLY A 250 8.23 -0.88 3.28
C GLY A 250 8.34 -1.92 4.41
N ILE A 251 7.73 -1.58 5.55
CA ILE A 251 7.67 -2.42 6.75
C ILE A 251 6.23 -2.53 7.21
N GLY A 252 5.70 -3.75 7.29
CA GLY A 252 4.38 -4.03 7.81
C GLY A 252 4.29 -3.81 9.33
N THR A 253 3.19 -3.20 9.78
CA THR A 253 2.99 -2.79 11.18
C THR A 253 1.67 -3.26 11.79
N ASN A 254 0.83 -4.02 11.04
CA ASN A 254 -0.51 -4.44 11.44
C ASN A 254 -0.52 -5.89 11.97
N GLU A 255 -0.84 -6.05 13.24
CA GLU A 255 -0.90 -7.36 13.91
C GLU A 255 -2.07 -8.24 13.50
N CYS A 256 -3.06 -7.68 12.81
CA CYS A 256 -4.24 -8.42 12.35
C CYS A 256 -4.13 -8.90 10.90
N ALA A 257 -3.16 -8.39 10.13
CA ALA A 257 -2.91 -8.81 8.76
C ALA A 257 -2.28 -10.20 8.72
N ILE A 258 -2.66 -11.01 7.73
CA ILE A 258 -2.16 -12.37 7.52
C ILE A 258 -1.80 -12.58 6.04
N LEU A 259 -0.97 -13.56 5.75
CA LEU A 259 -0.57 -13.89 4.39
C LEU A 259 -1.71 -14.57 3.62
N THR A 260 -2.28 -13.85 2.65
CA THR A 260 -3.42 -14.31 1.83
C THR A 260 -3.07 -14.47 0.36
N GLY A 261 -2.03 -13.81 -0.13
CA GLY A 261 -1.71 -13.64 -1.55
C GLY A 261 -2.32 -12.37 -2.16
N ASN A 262 -3.07 -11.60 -1.38
CA ASN A 262 -3.53 -10.29 -1.75
C ASN A 262 -2.57 -9.25 -1.18
N ILE A 263 -1.86 -8.55 -2.06
CA ILE A 263 -0.77 -7.66 -1.67
C ILE A 263 -1.24 -6.53 -0.74
N LEU A 264 -2.46 -6.01 -0.91
CA LEU A 264 -3.03 -4.96 -0.05
C LEU A 264 -3.01 -5.35 1.44
N GLU A 265 -3.14 -6.64 1.76
CA GLU A 265 -3.03 -7.15 3.13
C GLU A 265 -1.61 -7.61 3.45
N ASP A 266 -0.97 -8.35 2.54
CA ASP A 266 0.28 -9.07 2.80
C ASP A 266 1.44 -8.14 3.15
N GLU A 267 1.53 -6.96 2.52
CA GLU A 267 2.52 -5.92 2.78
C GLU A 267 2.39 -5.27 4.17
N LYS A 268 1.21 -5.43 4.80
CA LYS A 268 0.90 -4.82 6.10
C LYS A 268 1.16 -5.72 7.30
N ILE A 269 1.52 -6.99 7.07
CA ILE A 269 1.78 -7.96 8.14
C ILE A 269 2.87 -7.44 9.08
N LEU A 270 2.58 -7.42 10.37
CA LEU A 270 3.52 -6.92 11.38
C LEU A 270 4.88 -7.63 11.30
N GLY A 271 5.94 -6.84 11.10
CA GLY A 271 7.32 -7.30 11.10
C GLY A 271 7.80 -7.89 9.77
N THR A 272 6.99 -7.86 8.70
CA THR A 272 7.46 -8.14 7.34
C THR A 272 8.21 -6.94 6.77
N ALA A 273 9.02 -7.17 5.74
CA ALA A 273 9.46 -6.13 4.83
C ALA A 273 8.92 -6.44 3.42
N HIS A 274 8.69 -5.39 2.65
CA HIS A 274 8.47 -5.53 1.22
C HIS A 274 9.39 -4.60 0.44
N VAL A 275 9.76 -5.05 -0.74
CA VAL A 275 10.53 -4.26 -1.70
C VAL A 275 9.72 -4.23 -2.99
N ALA A 276 9.40 -3.02 -3.48
CA ALA A 276 8.70 -2.88 -4.75
C ALA A 276 9.64 -2.54 -5.89
N PHE A 277 9.19 -2.92 -7.09
CA PHE A 277 9.86 -2.56 -8.34
C PHE A 277 8.91 -1.75 -9.24
N GLY A 278 9.48 -0.76 -9.97
CA GLY A 278 8.75 0.09 -10.90
C GLY A 278 8.70 1.56 -10.49
N ALA A 279 7.49 2.13 -10.42
CA ALA A 279 7.25 3.53 -10.15
C ALA A 279 7.55 3.93 -8.71
N SER A 280 8.31 5.02 -8.52
CA SER A 280 8.63 5.61 -7.20
C SER A 280 8.19 7.07 -7.07
N ALA A 281 7.81 7.74 -8.17
CA ALA A 281 7.55 9.18 -8.15
C ALA A 281 6.41 9.61 -7.22
N ALA A 282 5.39 8.77 -7.01
CA ALA A 282 4.27 9.08 -6.13
C ALA A 282 4.62 9.01 -4.63
N ILE A 283 5.76 8.42 -4.28
CA ILE A 283 6.21 8.18 -2.91
C ILE A 283 7.55 8.86 -2.59
N GLY A 284 7.96 9.82 -3.42
CA GLY A 284 9.14 10.64 -3.19
C GLY A 284 10.39 10.25 -3.98
N GLY A 285 10.30 9.24 -4.86
CA GLY A 285 11.32 8.93 -5.87
C GLY A 285 11.13 9.74 -7.16
N THR A 286 11.80 9.32 -8.23
CA THR A 286 11.80 10.03 -9.51
C THR A 286 11.27 9.21 -10.69
N VAL A 287 11.13 7.89 -10.54
CA VAL A 287 10.73 6.98 -11.62
C VAL A 287 9.21 6.99 -11.82
N GLN A 288 8.78 7.23 -13.06
CA GLN A 288 7.39 7.31 -13.45
C GLN A 288 7.09 6.32 -14.59
N VAL A 289 6.53 5.17 -14.23
CA VAL A 289 6.10 4.10 -15.15
C VAL A 289 4.75 3.54 -14.67
N PRO A 290 3.96 2.88 -15.55
CA PRO A 290 2.64 2.37 -15.17
C PRO A 290 2.68 1.00 -14.48
N VAL A 291 3.76 0.68 -13.75
CA VAL A 291 3.93 -0.56 -12.99
C VAL A 291 4.54 -0.26 -11.63
N HIS A 292 4.05 -0.95 -10.59
CA HIS A 292 4.59 -0.97 -9.23
C HIS A 292 4.20 -2.30 -8.60
N LEU A 293 5.17 -3.15 -8.31
CA LEU A 293 4.92 -4.52 -7.84
C LEU A 293 5.73 -4.82 -6.58
N ASP A 294 5.04 -5.04 -5.48
CA ASP A 294 5.58 -5.36 -4.18
C ASP A 294 5.95 -6.83 -4.06
N CYS A 295 7.05 -7.09 -3.37
CA CYS A 295 7.59 -8.41 -3.06
C CYS A 295 7.77 -8.54 -1.55
N VAL A 296 6.99 -9.40 -0.89
CA VAL A 296 6.93 -9.51 0.58
C VAL A 296 7.90 -10.57 1.11
N VAL A 297 8.70 -10.17 2.10
CA VAL A 297 9.63 -11.00 2.87
C VAL A 297 9.12 -11.17 4.29
N LEU A 298 8.87 -12.41 4.73
CA LEU A 298 8.08 -12.69 5.94
C LEU A 298 8.84 -12.47 7.26
N ARG A 299 10.12 -12.82 7.32
CA ARG A 299 10.91 -12.77 8.56
C ARG A 299 12.26 -12.07 8.36
N PRO A 300 12.25 -10.83 7.89
CA PRO A 300 13.47 -10.08 7.66
C PRO A 300 14.12 -9.64 8.98
N THR A 301 15.42 -9.37 8.92
CA THR A 301 16.09 -8.43 9.79
C THR A 301 16.36 -7.19 8.96
N VAL A 302 15.89 -6.04 9.44
CA VAL A 302 16.07 -4.75 8.77
C VAL A 302 16.87 -3.83 9.69
N GLU A 303 17.95 -3.30 9.14
CA GLU A 303 18.83 -2.35 9.82
C GLU A 303 18.84 -1.02 9.07
N ILE A 304 18.80 0.08 9.81
CA ILE A 304 18.96 1.44 9.28
C ILE A 304 20.23 2.00 9.91
N ASP A 305 21.24 2.31 9.10
CA ASP A 305 22.58 2.76 9.54
C ASP A 305 23.18 1.85 10.63
N GLY A 306 22.94 0.53 10.51
CA GLY A 306 23.38 -0.49 11.47
C GLY A 306 22.51 -0.63 12.73
N ALA A 307 21.50 0.20 12.92
CA ALA A 307 20.52 0.04 14.00
C ALA A 307 19.37 -0.88 13.56
N THR A 308 19.17 -1.99 14.25
CA THR A 308 18.08 -2.95 13.92
C THR A 308 16.73 -2.35 14.25
N ILE A 309 15.81 -2.31 13.28
CA ILE A 309 14.41 -1.90 13.45
C ILE A 309 13.41 -3.08 13.37
N VAL A 310 13.78 -4.13 12.61
CA VAL A 310 13.08 -5.43 12.59
C VAL A 310 14.12 -6.52 12.81
N ARG A 311 13.86 -7.49 13.67
CA ARG A 311 14.76 -8.63 13.94
C ARG A 311 14.01 -9.94 13.71
N ALA A 312 14.38 -10.65 12.64
CA ALA A 312 13.79 -11.94 12.27
C ALA A 312 12.22 -11.92 12.27
N GLY A 313 11.63 -10.83 11.76
CA GLY A 313 10.19 -10.62 11.71
C GLY A 313 9.57 -9.97 12.96
N GLU A 314 10.35 -9.60 13.95
CA GLU A 314 9.88 -8.90 15.14
C GLU A 314 10.26 -7.41 15.09
N LEU A 315 9.27 -6.53 15.20
CA LEU A 315 9.48 -5.08 15.26
C LEU A 315 10.09 -4.71 16.62
N VAL A 316 11.23 -3.99 16.60
CA VAL A 316 12.02 -3.66 17.83
C VAL A 316 12.11 -2.14 18.10
N VAL A 317 11.37 -1.29 17.34
CA VAL A 317 11.31 0.18 17.48
C VAL A 317 9.99 0.69 18.03
#